data_16a0f48e33b5fd634b11abefb46b1f46
#
_entry.id   16a0f48e33b5fd634b11abefb46b1f46
#
_cell.length_a   1.000
_cell.length_b   1.000
_cell.length_c   1.000
_cell.angle_alpha   90.00
_cell.angle_beta   90.00
_cell.angle_gamma   90.00
#
_symmetry.space_group_name_H-M   'P 1'
#
loop_
_entity.id
_entity.type
_entity.pdbx_description
1 polymer ?
#
loop_
_entity_poly.entity_id
_entity_poly.type
_entity_poly.pdbx_seq_one_letter_code
_entity_poly.pdbx_strand_id
1 'polypeptide(L)'
;MPEKKPEAVAEEVAAPAPEKDPNAGYVSLRHVDKIYDNNVQAVFDFNLEIAKKEFIVFVGPSGCGKSTTLRMIAGLEDISRGELWIDGEYSNDRTSKDRDIAMVFQSYALYPHMTVYNNMAFGLKIRHLPKEEIDRRVREAAKILQIDEYLDRKPKALSGGQRQRVALGRAIVRNAKVFLMDEPLSNLDAKLRVQMRSEIIKLHEALGATTIYVTHDQTEAMTMASRIVVMKRGYIQQIGSPIDIYNEPANLFVATFIGSPAMNIMEVVYDKGVVTLSNGVKIKLAESFVKGYDEFYNKVIVEREAKIKELEEKLAQVKGGDPAIEADIAKAKEDVEDAKAALAGPHKIAYGIRPEDIHDAEHAGPGHSEPYSIKVAVAELLGHEYYIHSDFGGIDMVAKIPLTHEIKIGDEMQLTFTLGKAHIFDLRSENRIH
;
A
#
# COMPACT_ATOMS: atom_id res chain seq x y z
N MET A 1 44.34 -44.42 -17.03
CA MET A 1 43.86 -43.33 -16.13
C MET A 1 42.38 -43.58 -15.87
N PRO A 2 41.96 -43.83 -14.64
CA PRO A 2 40.57 -44.12 -14.34
C PRO A 2 39.77 -42.79 -14.20
N GLU A 3 38.62 -42.73 -14.87
CA GLU A 3 37.65 -41.66 -14.82
C GLU A 3 37.07 -41.54 -13.38
N LYS A 4 37.12 -40.32 -12.82
CA LYS A 4 36.42 -40.00 -11.59
C LYS A 4 34.93 -39.83 -11.89
N LYS A 5 34.08 -40.65 -11.27
CA LYS A 5 32.65 -40.45 -11.18
C LYS A 5 32.39 -39.18 -10.38
N PRO A 6 31.37 -38.35 -10.78
CA PRO A 6 30.95 -37.21 -9.95
C PRO A 6 30.28 -37.72 -8.64
N GLU A 7 30.70 -37.14 -7.53
CA GLU A 7 30.06 -37.33 -6.22
C GLU A 7 28.62 -36.86 -6.30
N ALA A 8 27.70 -37.69 -5.82
CA ALA A 8 26.29 -37.37 -5.68
C ALA A 8 26.15 -36.27 -4.63
N VAL A 9 25.60 -35.13 -5.06
CA VAL A 9 25.12 -34.09 -4.16
C VAL A 9 23.95 -34.71 -3.38
N ALA A 10 24.09 -34.78 -2.05
CA ALA A 10 23.03 -35.26 -1.17
C ALA A 10 21.80 -34.37 -1.37
N GLU A 11 20.70 -34.93 -1.83
CA GLU A 11 19.38 -34.32 -1.75
C GLU A 11 19.07 -34.04 -0.28
N GLU A 12 19.03 -32.78 0.09
CA GLU A 12 18.52 -32.30 1.37
C GLU A 12 17.03 -32.68 1.43
N VAL A 13 16.71 -33.74 2.18
CA VAL A 13 15.34 -34.20 2.38
C VAL A 13 14.60 -33.06 3.09
N ALA A 14 13.76 -32.35 2.35
CA ALA A 14 12.90 -31.31 2.90
C ALA A 14 12.10 -31.86 4.10
N ALA A 15 12.14 -31.14 5.21
CA ALA A 15 11.36 -31.49 6.39
C ALA A 15 9.87 -31.61 6.00
N PRO A 16 9.11 -32.54 6.58
CA PRO A 16 7.68 -32.67 6.28
C PRO A 16 6.96 -31.35 6.55
N ALA A 17 6.07 -30.96 5.61
CA ALA A 17 5.29 -29.74 5.76
C ALA A 17 4.54 -29.74 7.10
N PRO A 18 4.55 -28.61 7.83
CA PRO A 18 3.89 -28.53 9.13
C PRO A 18 2.38 -28.78 8.98
N GLU A 19 1.82 -29.46 9.98
CA GLU A 19 0.37 -29.67 10.09
C GLU A 19 -0.35 -28.31 10.23
N LYS A 20 -1.69 -28.30 9.98
CA LYS A 20 -2.54 -27.11 10.03
C LYS A 20 -2.20 -26.19 11.21
N ASP A 21 -1.95 -24.91 10.92
CA ASP A 21 -1.80 -23.88 11.95
C ASP A 21 -3.18 -23.27 12.29
N PRO A 22 -3.76 -23.60 13.46
CA PRO A 22 -5.07 -23.07 13.86
C PRO A 22 -5.05 -21.56 14.15
N ASN A 23 -3.86 -20.94 14.32
CA ASN A 23 -3.68 -19.53 14.62
C ASN A 23 -3.37 -18.69 13.38
N ALA A 24 -3.19 -19.31 12.21
CA ALA A 24 -2.98 -18.56 10.97
C ALA A 24 -4.26 -17.82 10.58
N GLY A 25 -4.12 -16.60 10.05
CA GLY A 25 -5.18 -15.93 9.31
C GLY A 25 -5.68 -16.78 8.16
N TYR A 26 -6.76 -16.36 7.51
CA TYR A 26 -7.30 -17.10 6.36
C TYR A 26 -6.31 -17.17 5.18
N VAL A 27 -5.56 -16.09 4.94
CA VAL A 27 -4.33 -16.10 4.14
C VAL A 27 -3.24 -15.45 4.99
N SER A 28 -2.15 -16.14 5.24
CA SER A 28 -1.07 -15.70 6.09
C SER A 28 0.26 -15.74 5.35
N LEU A 29 0.97 -14.64 5.34
CA LEU A 29 2.33 -14.53 4.82
C LEU A 29 3.25 -14.21 6.01
N ARG A 30 4.28 -15.04 6.23
CA ARG A 30 5.20 -14.91 7.37
C ARG A 30 6.63 -14.88 6.87
N HIS A 31 7.30 -13.76 7.10
CA HIS A 31 8.70 -13.51 6.71
C HIS A 31 8.97 -13.83 5.23
N VAL A 32 8.00 -13.48 4.34
CA VAL A 32 8.08 -13.84 2.92
C VAL A 32 9.04 -12.92 2.20
N ASP A 33 10.06 -13.54 1.57
CA ASP A 33 11.01 -12.90 0.67
C ASP A 33 10.84 -13.40 -0.77
N LYS A 34 11.05 -12.53 -1.75
CA LYS A 34 11.24 -12.90 -3.15
C LYS A 34 12.56 -12.38 -3.67
N ILE A 35 13.44 -13.32 -4.05
CA ILE A 35 14.71 -13.07 -4.69
C ILE A 35 14.69 -13.76 -6.07
N TYR A 36 14.95 -13.02 -7.14
CA TYR A 36 15.01 -13.56 -8.50
C TYR A 36 16.43 -14.11 -8.80
N ASP A 37 16.55 -14.93 -9.85
CA ASP A 37 17.81 -15.61 -10.23
C ASP A 37 18.99 -14.65 -10.48
N ASN A 38 18.69 -13.38 -10.80
CA ASN A 38 19.70 -12.33 -10.96
C ASN A 38 20.08 -11.63 -9.63
N ASN A 39 19.76 -12.24 -8.48
CA ASN A 39 19.96 -11.71 -7.12
C ASN A 39 19.24 -10.39 -6.84
N VAL A 40 18.22 -10.03 -7.64
CA VAL A 40 17.36 -8.88 -7.34
C VAL A 40 16.27 -9.30 -6.37
N GLN A 41 16.29 -8.75 -5.16
CA GLN A 41 15.24 -8.96 -4.19
C GLN A 41 14.09 -7.97 -4.45
N ALA A 42 12.89 -8.49 -4.67
CA ALA A 42 11.70 -7.73 -5.03
C ALA A 42 10.71 -7.57 -3.86
N VAL A 43 10.77 -8.46 -2.89
CA VAL A 43 9.93 -8.44 -1.67
C VAL A 43 10.82 -8.80 -0.48
N PHE A 44 10.68 -8.04 0.60
CA PHE A 44 11.51 -8.13 1.80
C PHE A 44 10.64 -8.33 3.03
N ASP A 45 10.85 -9.42 3.75
CA ASP A 45 10.23 -9.71 5.05
C ASP A 45 8.73 -9.36 5.14
N PHE A 46 7.97 -9.84 4.15
CA PHE A 46 6.56 -9.50 4.01
C PHE A 46 5.73 -10.29 5.02
N ASN A 47 5.15 -9.60 5.99
CA ASN A 47 4.34 -10.17 7.06
C ASN A 47 2.91 -9.63 6.98
N LEU A 48 1.93 -10.53 6.78
CA LEU A 48 0.52 -10.15 6.65
C LEU A 48 -0.42 -11.29 7.02
N GLU A 49 -1.34 -11.02 7.93
CA GLU A 49 -2.46 -11.90 8.24
C GLU A 49 -3.74 -11.30 7.64
N ILE A 50 -4.42 -12.05 6.78
CA ILE A 50 -5.67 -11.65 6.12
C ILE A 50 -6.82 -12.47 6.69
N ALA A 51 -7.86 -11.79 7.15
CA ALA A 51 -9.04 -12.44 7.69
C ALA A 51 -9.93 -13.05 6.60
N LYS A 52 -10.77 -13.99 6.99
CA LYS A 52 -11.78 -14.56 6.08
C LYS A 52 -12.78 -13.48 5.66
N LYS A 53 -13.11 -13.43 4.38
CA LYS A 53 -14.03 -12.45 3.78
C LYS A 53 -13.53 -11.00 3.85
N GLU A 54 -12.26 -10.78 4.04
CA GLU A 54 -11.66 -9.46 4.04
C GLU A 54 -11.41 -8.98 2.60
N PHE A 55 -11.59 -7.68 2.35
CA PHE A 55 -11.18 -7.01 1.12
C PHE A 55 -9.90 -6.22 1.41
N ILE A 56 -8.76 -6.77 1.06
CA ILE A 56 -7.47 -6.12 1.29
C ILE A 56 -6.88 -5.59 -0.03
N VAL A 57 -6.32 -4.38 0.02
CA VAL A 57 -5.75 -3.72 -1.16
C VAL A 57 -4.25 -3.48 -0.96
N PHE A 58 -3.44 -3.96 -1.90
CA PHE A 58 -2.02 -3.61 -1.99
C PHE A 58 -1.88 -2.40 -2.90
N VAL A 59 -1.32 -1.30 -2.37
CA VAL A 59 -1.11 -0.06 -3.10
C VAL A 59 0.34 0.41 -2.97
N GLY A 60 0.83 1.09 -4.01
CA GLY A 60 2.19 1.63 -4.03
C GLY A 60 2.66 1.92 -5.45
N PRO A 61 3.84 2.55 -5.63
CA PRO A 61 4.41 2.87 -6.92
C PRO A 61 4.63 1.63 -7.80
N SER A 62 4.82 1.84 -9.10
CA SER A 62 5.20 0.76 -10.02
C SER A 62 6.51 0.12 -9.59
N GLY A 63 6.59 -1.22 -9.66
CA GLY A 63 7.77 -1.97 -9.28
C GLY A 63 8.01 -2.15 -7.78
N CYS A 64 7.08 -1.78 -6.89
CA CYS A 64 7.28 -1.96 -5.44
C CYS A 64 6.95 -3.37 -4.90
N GLY A 65 6.71 -4.37 -5.75
CA GLY A 65 6.51 -5.76 -5.32
C GLY A 65 5.06 -6.26 -5.24
N LYS A 66 4.03 -5.42 -5.45
CA LYS A 66 2.60 -5.77 -5.33
C LYS A 66 2.20 -7.01 -6.15
N SER A 67 2.39 -6.93 -7.48
CA SER A 67 2.03 -8.04 -8.38
C SER A 67 2.89 -9.28 -8.14
N THR A 68 4.16 -9.10 -7.72
CA THR A 68 5.03 -10.21 -7.33
C THR A 68 4.45 -10.94 -6.11
N THR A 69 4.06 -10.19 -5.05
CA THR A 69 3.43 -10.78 -3.86
C THR A 69 2.11 -11.46 -4.21
N LEU A 70 1.27 -10.82 -5.04
CA LEU A 70 0.02 -11.43 -5.51
C LEU A 70 0.27 -12.74 -6.26
N ARG A 71 1.30 -12.80 -7.13
CA ARG A 71 1.67 -14.01 -7.89
C ARG A 71 2.24 -15.10 -7.01
N MET A 72 2.99 -14.76 -5.95
CA MET A 72 3.43 -15.74 -4.94
C MET A 72 2.23 -16.37 -4.22
N ILE A 73 1.21 -15.59 -3.84
CA ILE A 73 -0.03 -16.12 -3.27
C ILE A 73 -0.77 -17.01 -4.29
N ALA A 74 -0.73 -16.62 -5.57
CA ALA A 74 -1.34 -17.40 -6.65
C ALA A 74 -0.60 -18.72 -6.99
N GLY A 75 0.63 -18.90 -6.53
CA GLY A 75 1.50 -20.02 -6.94
C GLY A 75 1.95 -19.90 -8.40
N LEU A 76 2.08 -18.67 -8.89
CA LEU A 76 2.63 -18.33 -10.20
C LEU A 76 4.09 -17.84 -10.10
N GLU A 77 4.54 -17.57 -8.89
CA GLU A 77 5.92 -17.23 -8.51
C GLU A 77 6.27 -17.99 -7.25
N ASP A 78 7.47 -18.51 -7.18
CA ASP A 78 7.97 -19.21 -6.01
C ASP A 78 8.35 -18.23 -4.90
N ILE A 79 8.13 -18.63 -3.66
CA ILE A 79 8.59 -17.93 -2.46
C ILE A 79 10.03 -18.33 -2.22
N SER A 80 10.94 -17.34 -2.07
CA SER A 80 12.37 -17.63 -1.84
C SER A 80 12.68 -17.95 -0.38
N ARG A 81 11.96 -17.32 0.56
CA ARG A 81 12.03 -17.57 2.01
C ARG A 81 10.69 -17.24 2.65
N GLY A 82 10.46 -17.78 3.85
CA GLY A 82 9.23 -17.55 4.60
C GLY A 82 8.12 -18.51 4.22
N GLU A 83 6.92 -18.25 4.71
CA GLU A 83 5.80 -19.18 4.65
C GLU A 83 4.53 -18.52 4.15
N LEU A 84 3.79 -19.25 3.32
CA LEU A 84 2.43 -18.92 2.90
C LEU A 84 1.47 -19.99 3.41
N TRP A 85 0.44 -19.55 4.09
CA TRP A 85 -0.65 -20.40 4.57
C TRP A 85 -1.97 -19.94 4.00
N ILE A 86 -2.81 -20.86 3.54
CA ILE A 86 -4.16 -20.59 3.03
C ILE A 86 -5.14 -21.56 3.69
N ASP A 87 -6.15 -21.03 4.38
CA ASP A 87 -7.15 -21.81 5.15
C ASP A 87 -6.50 -22.79 6.16
N GLY A 88 -5.41 -22.31 6.81
CA GLY A 88 -4.61 -23.10 7.77
C GLY A 88 -3.72 -24.18 7.13
N GLU A 89 -3.57 -24.20 5.81
CA GLU A 89 -2.76 -25.18 5.10
C GLU A 89 -1.52 -24.55 4.49
N TYR A 90 -0.33 -25.12 4.78
CA TYR A 90 0.94 -24.69 4.18
C TYR A 90 0.88 -24.76 2.65
N SER A 91 1.25 -23.70 1.98
CA SER A 91 0.92 -23.53 0.56
C SER A 91 2.11 -23.17 -0.34
N ASN A 92 3.37 -23.12 0.18
CA ASN A 92 4.52 -22.82 -0.66
C ASN A 92 4.64 -23.79 -1.83
N ASP A 93 4.54 -25.10 -1.54
CA ASP A 93 4.76 -26.19 -2.52
C ASP A 93 3.48 -26.57 -3.29
N ARG A 94 2.35 -25.93 -2.99
CA ARG A 94 1.09 -26.20 -3.66
C ARG A 94 1.02 -25.50 -5.01
N THR A 95 0.58 -26.24 -6.03
CA THR A 95 0.34 -25.64 -7.35
C THR A 95 -0.84 -24.66 -7.32
N SER A 96 -0.87 -23.69 -8.22
CA SER A 96 -2.00 -22.74 -8.37
C SER A 96 -3.38 -23.42 -8.49
N LYS A 97 -3.42 -24.65 -9.00
CA LYS A 97 -4.63 -25.44 -9.15
C LYS A 97 -5.19 -25.88 -7.79
N ASP A 98 -4.30 -26.18 -6.85
CA ASP A 98 -4.63 -26.81 -5.57
C ASP A 98 -4.84 -25.80 -4.43
N ARG A 99 -4.59 -24.48 -4.70
CA ARG A 99 -4.77 -23.39 -3.71
C ARG A 99 -6.19 -22.87 -3.57
N ASP A 100 -7.16 -23.38 -4.34
CA ASP A 100 -8.56 -22.92 -4.38
C ASP A 100 -8.73 -21.40 -4.53
N ILE A 101 -7.95 -20.81 -5.42
CA ILE A 101 -7.93 -19.38 -5.72
C ILE A 101 -8.47 -19.11 -7.13
N ALA A 102 -8.99 -17.90 -7.35
CA ALA A 102 -9.31 -17.38 -8.67
C ALA A 102 -8.55 -16.07 -8.90
N MET A 103 -7.99 -15.87 -10.09
CA MET A 103 -7.19 -14.67 -10.42
C MET A 103 -7.75 -13.95 -11.64
N VAL A 104 -7.85 -12.62 -11.52
CA VAL A 104 -8.14 -11.68 -12.61
C VAL A 104 -6.86 -10.93 -12.94
N PHE A 105 -6.41 -11.03 -14.18
CA PHE A 105 -5.18 -10.41 -14.66
C PHE A 105 -5.45 -9.02 -15.24
N GLN A 106 -4.47 -8.15 -15.19
CA GLN A 106 -4.49 -6.79 -15.75
C GLN A 106 -4.88 -6.77 -17.25
N SER A 107 -4.41 -7.74 -18.04
CA SER A 107 -4.74 -7.88 -19.46
C SER A 107 -6.06 -8.57 -19.75
N TYR A 108 -6.86 -8.87 -18.70
CA TYR A 108 -8.09 -9.73 -18.75
C TYR A 108 -7.84 -11.16 -19.17
N ALA A 109 -6.80 -11.45 -19.95
CA ALA A 109 -6.37 -12.77 -20.45
C ALA A 109 -7.51 -13.60 -21.03
N LEU A 110 -8.43 -12.98 -21.78
CA LEU A 110 -9.54 -13.67 -22.44
C LEU A 110 -9.06 -14.47 -23.65
N TYR A 111 -9.64 -15.64 -23.86
CA TYR A 111 -9.38 -16.46 -25.04
C TYR A 111 -10.11 -15.84 -26.26
N PRO A 112 -9.39 -15.25 -27.24
CA PRO A 112 -10.01 -14.41 -28.28
C PRO A 112 -10.88 -15.19 -29.28
N HIS A 113 -10.63 -16.48 -29.43
CA HIS A 113 -11.36 -17.38 -30.31
C HIS A 113 -12.64 -17.95 -29.70
N MET A 114 -12.78 -17.89 -28.37
CA MET A 114 -13.92 -18.39 -27.63
C MET A 114 -15.00 -17.33 -27.45
N THR A 115 -16.27 -17.73 -27.36
CA THR A 115 -17.39 -16.87 -26.96
C THR A 115 -17.25 -16.47 -25.48
N VAL A 116 -18.01 -15.47 -25.01
CA VAL A 116 -18.12 -15.10 -23.58
C VAL A 116 -18.48 -16.32 -22.74
N TYR A 117 -19.53 -17.06 -23.16
CA TYR A 117 -19.93 -18.30 -22.49
C TYR A 117 -18.75 -19.28 -22.35
N ASN A 118 -18.05 -19.54 -23.45
CA ASN A 118 -16.95 -20.51 -23.43
C ASN A 118 -15.72 -20.00 -22.64
N ASN A 119 -15.46 -18.70 -22.62
CA ASN A 119 -14.44 -18.10 -21.75
C ASN A 119 -14.75 -18.38 -20.28
N MET A 120 -16.00 -18.16 -19.86
CA MET A 120 -16.45 -18.41 -18.48
C MET A 120 -16.45 -19.91 -18.15
N ALA A 121 -16.99 -20.73 -19.04
CA ALA A 121 -17.13 -22.19 -18.86
C ALA A 121 -15.79 -22.96 -18.88
N PHE A 122 -14.72 -22.38 -19.43
CA PHE A 122 -13.48 -23.10 -19.73
C PHE A 122 -12.86 -23.80 -18.52
N GLY A 123 -12.71 -23.09 -17.41
CA GLY A 123 -12.13 -23.65 -16.18
C GLY A 123 -12.99 -24.75 -15.56
N LEU A 124 -14.31 -24.67 -15.70
CA LEU A 124 -15.24 -25.71 -15.22
C LEU A 124 -15.22 -26.97 -16.10
N LYS A 125 -15.03 -26.79 -17.43
CA LYS A 125 -14.86 -27.89 -18.38
C LYS A 125 -13.60 -28.70 -18.11
N ILE A 126 -12.47 -28.02 -17.81
CA ILE A 126 -11.20 -28.68 -17.43
C ILE A 126 -11.36 -29.50 -16.15
N ARG A 127 -12.21 -29.04 -15.22
CA ARG A 127 -12.52 -29.75 -13.98
C ARG A 127 -13.56 -30.85 -14.15
N HIS A 128 -14.00 -31.14 -15.40
CA HIS A 128 -14.98 -32.17 -15.76
C HIS A 128 -16.34 -32.06 -15.06
N LEU A 129 -16.80 -30.82 -14.74
CA LEU A 129 -18.14 -30.64 -14.18
C LEU A 129 -19.21 -31.03 -15.18
N PRO A 130 -20.40 -31.49 -14.71
CA PRO A 130 -21.56 -31.76 -15.56
C PRO A 130 -21.98 -30.53 -16.37
N LYS A 131 -22.44 -30.75 -17.61
CA LYS A 131 -22.86 -29.65 -18.52
C LYS A 131 -23.94 -28.77 -17.94
N GLU A 132 -24.90 -29.34 -17.24
CA GLU A 132 -26.01 -28.63 -16.58
C GLU A 132 -25.50 -27.69 -15.48
N GLU A 133 -24.55 -28.15 -14.69
CA GLU A 133 -23.91 -27.35 -13.62
C GLU A 133 -23.06 -26.23 -14.21
N ILE A 134 -22.34 -26.47 -15.30
CA ILE A 134 -21.59 -25.44 -16.03
C ILE A 134 -22.55 -24.37 -16.54
N ASP A 135 -23.63 -24.74 -17.21
CA ASP A 135 -24.60 -23.79 -17.75
C ASP A 135 -25.25 -22.95 -16.65
N ARG A 136 -25.65 -23.60 -15.54
CA ARG A 136 -26.21 -22.93 -14.38
C ARG A 136 -25.26 -21.85 -13.83
N ARG A 137 -24.01 -22.21 -13.51
CA ARG A 137 -23.02 -21.28 -12.96
C ARG A 137 -22.67 -20.15 -13.92
N VAL A 138 -22.51 -20.44 -15.21
CA VAL A 138 -22.19 -19.40 -16.19
C VAL A 138 -23.34 -18.41 -16.32
N ARG A 139 -24.61 -18.87 -16.38
CA ARG A 139 -25.75 -17.94 -16.46
C ARG A 139 -26.01 -17.16 -15.20
N GLU A 140 -25.81 -17.77 -14.03
CA GLU A 140 -25.88 -17.05 -12.73
C GLU A 140 -24.83 -15.93 -12.66
N ALA A 141 -23.57 -16.25 -12.97
CA ALA A 141 -22.50 -15.25 -12.99
C ALA A 141 -22.72 -14.16 -14.07
N ALA A 142 -23.23 -14.55 -15.24
CA ALA A 142 -23.56 -13.59 -16.30
C ALA A 142 -24.64 -12.59 -15.87
N LYS A 143 -25.68 -13.05 -15.17
CA LYS A 143 -26.73 -12.18 -14.60
C LYS A 143 -26.19 -11.22 -13.56
N ILE A 144 -25.36 -11.69 -12.62
CA ILE A 144 -24.72 -10.85 -11.59
C ILE A 144 -23.93 -9.72 -12.26
N LEU A 145 -23.23 -10.03 -13.36
CA LEU A 145 -22.36 -9.10 -14.08
C LEU A 145 -23.07 -8.32 -15.20
N GLN A 146 -24.38 -8.58 -15.42
CA GLN A 146 -25.18 -7.93 -16.49
C GLN A 146 -24.54 -8.12 -17.88
N ILE A 147 -24.11 -9.34 -18.20
CA ILE A 147 -23.51 -9.72 -19.50
C ILE A 147 -24.20 -10.90 -20.16
N ASP A 148 -25.37 -11.26 -19.69
CA ASP A 148 -26.16 -12.39 -20.20
C ASP A 148 -26.51 -12.28 -21.70
N GLU A 149 -26.78 -11.07 -22.19
CA GLU A 149 -27.03 -10.79 -23.62
C GLU A 149 -25.76 -10.91 -24.51
N TYR A 150 -24.56 -11.00 -23.91
CA TYR A 150 -23.30 -11.09 -24.66
C TYR A 150 -22.69 -12.49 -24.69
N LEU A 151 -23.35 -13.52 -24.12
CA LEU A 151 -22.79 -14.86 -23.93
C LEU A 151 -22.30 -15.49 -25.24
N ASP A 152 -22.95 -15.21 -26.36
CA ASP A 152 -22.58 -15.76 -27.68
C ASP A 152 -21.55 -14.91 -28.43
N ARG A 153 -21.23 -13.72 -27.93
CA ARG A 153 -20.23 -12.81 -28.56
C ARG A 153 -18.80 -13.27 -28.27
N LYS A 154 -17.87 -12.87 -29.15
CA LYS A 154 -16.42 -13.03 -28.93
C LYS A 154 -15.83 -11.74 -28.35
N PRO A 155 -14.67 -11.82 -27.64
CA PRO A 155 -14.04 -10.67 -27.00
C PRO A 155 -13.81 -9.46 -27.89
N LYS A 156 -13.53 -9.65 -29.19
CA LYS A 156 -13.35 -8.56 -30.14
C LYS A 156 -14.59 -7.68 -30.37
N ALA A 157 -15.78 -8.21 -30.09
CA ALA A 157 -17.06 -7.51 -30.23
C ALA A 157 -17.54 -6.86 -28.92
N LEU A 158 -16.67 -6.73 -27.92
CA LEU A 158 -16.97 -6.21 -26.60
C LEU A 158 -16.20 -4.92 -26.31
N SER A 159 -16.83 -4.01 -25.56
CA SER A 159 -16.14 -2.84 -24.96
C SER A 159 -15.11 -3.26 -23.89
N GLY A 160 -14.26 -2.32 -23.44
CA GLY A 160 -13.30 -2.57 -22.37
C GLY A 160 -13.95 -3.09 -21.09
N GLY A 161 -14.99 -2.43 -20.60
CA GLY A 161 -15.74 -2.86 -19.42
C GLY A 161 -16.46 -4.19 -19.58
N GLN A 162 -17.01 -4.48 -20.76
CA GLN A 162 -17.61 -5.78 -21.03
C GLN A 162 -16.55 -6.90 -20.99
N ARG A 163 -15.36 -6.68 -21.57
CA ARG A 163 -14.25 -7.65 -21.47
C ARG A 163 -13.83 -7.89 -20.02
N GLN A 164 -13.77 -6.83 -19.22
CA GLN A 164 -13.46 -6.96 -17.80
C GLN A 164 -14.53 -7.77 -17.05
N ARG A 165 -15.82 -7.48 -17.25
CA ARG A 165 -16.91 -8.29 -16.66
C ARG A 165 -16.82 -9.77 -17.05
N VAL A 166 -16.42 -10.08 -18.28
CA VAL A 166 -16.16 -11.47 -18.70
C VAL A 166 -14.99 -12.08 -17.92
N ALA A 167 -13.91 -11.33 -17.67
CA ALA A 167 -12.77 -11.80 -16.88
C ALA A 167 -13.17 -12.05 -15.42
N LEU A 168 -13.95 -11.15 -14.82
CA LEU A 168 -14.56 -11.36 -13.50
C LEU A 168 -15.48 -12.59 -13.50
N GLY A 169 -16.33 -12.74 -14.51
CA GLY A 169 -17.21 -13.90 -14.66
C GLY A 169 -16.46 -15.22 -14.69
N ARG A 170 -15.32 -15.26 -15.40
CA ARG A 170 -14.45 -16.43 -15.43
C ARG A 170 -13.89 -16.80 -14.05
N ALA A 171 -13.63 -15.79 -13.20
CA ALA A 171 -13.19 -16.00 -11.83
C ALA A 171 -14.36 -16.47 -10.93
N ILE A 172 -15.54 -15.82 -11.04
CA ILE A 172 -16.73 -16.10 -10.22
C ILE A 172 -17.25 -17.52 -10.38
N VAL A 173 -17.39 -17.99 -11.62
CA VAL A 173 -17.94 -19.34 -11.90
C VAL A 173 -17.16 -20.45 -11.21
N ARG A 174 -15.90 -20.16 -10.83
CA ARG A 174 -15.02 -21.09 -10.13
C ARG A 174 -15.43 -21.31 -8.68
N ASN A 175 -16.16 -20.35 -8.09
CA ASN A 175 -16.58 -20.33 -6.69
C ASN A 175 -15.40 -20.54 -5.73
N ALA A 176 -14.27 -19.86 -6.02
CA ALA A 176 -13.08 -19.91 -5.21
C ALA A 176 -13.27 -19.13 -3.90
N LYS A 177 -12.58 -19.57 -2.85
CA LYS A 177 -12.65 -18.91 -1.54
C LYS A 177 -11.77 -17.65 -1.47
N VAL A 178 -10.74 -17.55 -2.32
CA VAL A 178 -9.83 -16.40 -2.42
C VAL A 178 -9.83 -15.86 -3.84
N PHE A 179 -10.07 -14.56 -3.96
CA PHE A 179 -10.00 -13.81 -5.22
C PHE A 179 -8.78 -12.92 -5.24
N LEU A 180 -7.97 -13.06 -6.28
CA LEU A 180 -6.79 -12.26 -6.55
C LEU A 180 -7.04 -11.38 -7.77
N MET A 181 -6.83 -10.06 -7.63
CA MET A 181 -7.07 -9.11 -8.72
C MET A 181 -5.83 -8.24 -8.95
N ASP A 182 -5.15 -8.43 -10.09
CA ASP A 182 -3.93 -7.70 -10.46
C ASP A 182 -4.31 -6.52 -11.38
N GLU A 183 -4.41 -5.33 -10.83
CA GLU A 183 -4.76 -4.06 -11.50
C GLU A 183 -5.94 -4.16 -12.48
N PRO A 184 -7.10 -4.71 -12.07
CA PRO A 184 -8.15 -5.05 -13.02
C PRO A 184 -8.81 -3.85 -13.68
N LEU A 185 -8.70 -2.64 -13.12
CA LEU A 185 -9.33 -1.42 -13.63
C LEU A 185 -8.39 -0.50 -14.43
N SER A 186 -7.09 -0.80 -14.50
CA SER A 186 -6.07 0.08 -15.09
C SER A 186 -6.32 0.45 -16.55
N ASN A 187 -6.96 -0.44 -17.32
CA ASN A 187 -7.21 -0.26 -18.76
C ASN A 187 -8.58 0.35 -19.09
N LEU A 188 -9.28 0.93 -18.10
CA LEU A 188 -10.59 1.54 -18.27
C LEU A 188 -10.53 3.07 -18.22
N ASP A 189 -11.47 3.72 -18.91
CA ASP A 189 -11.69 5.16 -18.77
C ASP A 189 -12.23 5.51 -17.37
N ALA A 190 -12.11 6.80 -16.98
CA ALA A 190 -12.44 7.26 -15.65
C ALA A 190 -13.89 6.99 -15.25
N LYS A 191 -14.86 7.22 -16.16
CA LYS A 191 -16.29 7.00 -15.88
C LYS A 191 -16.60 5.53 -15.63
N LEU A 192 -16.06 4.66 -16.47
CA LEU A 192 -16.25 3.21 -16.37
C LEU A 192 -15.54 2.65 -15.13
N ARG A 193 -14.37 3.20 -14.76
CA ARG A 193 -13.63 2.81 -13.56
C ARG A 193 -14.46 3.06 -12.29
N VAL A 194 -15.13 4.22 -12.18
CA VAL A 194 -16.03 4.53 -11.04
C VAL A 194 -17.17 3.50 -10.95
N GLN A 195 -17.81 3.18 -12.07
CA GLN A 195 -18.89 2.18 -12.10
C GLN A 195 -18.37 0.80 -11.68
N MET A 196 -17.24 0.37 -12.24
CA MET A 196 -16.69 -0.97 -11.98
C MET A 196 -16.20 -1.15 -10.54
N ARG A 197 -15.70 -0.09 -9.87
CA ARG A 197 -15.39 -0.14 -8.42
C ARG A 197 -16.62 -0.55 -7.62
N SER A 198 -17.75 0.12 -7.82
CA SER A 198 -19.00 -0.20 -7.13
C SER A 198 -19.46 -1.64 -7.42
N GLU A 199 -19.30 -2.13 -8.65
CA GLU A 199 -19.66 -3.49 -9.02
C GLU A 199 -18.77 -4.54 -8.35
N ILE A 200 -17.46 -4.30 -8.26
CA ILE A 200 -16.53 -5.20 -7.58
C ILE A 200 -16.83 -5.28 -6.07
N ILE A 201 -17.14 -4.16 -5.42
CA ILE A 201 -17.53 -4.15 -4.00
C ILE A 201 -18.81 -4.98 -3.78
N LYS A 202 -19.86 -4.73 -4.58
CA LYS A 202 -21.11 -5.50 -4.50
C LYS A 202 -20.89 -6.99 -4.75
N LEU A 203 -20.00 -7.30 -5.68
CA LEU A 203 -19.62 -8.68 -5.99
C LEU A 203 -18.91 -9.35 -4.83
N HIS A 204 -17.95 -8.68 -4.20
CA HIS A 204 -17.26 -9.18 -3.01
C HIS A 204 -18.25 -9.51 -1.89
N GLU A 205 -19.17 -8.58 -1.57
CA GLU A 205 -20.22 -8.79 -0.57
C GLU A 205 -21.12 -9.99 -0.91
N ALA A 206 -21.53 -10.09 -2.17
CA ALA A 206 -22.43 -11.18 -2.62
C ALA A 206 -21.74 -12.57 -2.57
N LEU A 207 -20.44 -12.63 -2.86
CA LEU A 207 -19.68 -13.88 -2.86
C LEU A 207 -19.20 -14.27 -1.46
N GLY A 208 -18.96 -13.29 -0.57
CA GLY A 208 -18.37 -13.51 0.74
C GLY A 208 -17.00 -14.18 0.68
N ALA A 209 -16.24 -13.93 -0.38
CA ALA A 209 -14.90 -14.48 -0.59
C ALA A 209 -13.83 -13.51 -0.09
N THR A 210 -12.68 -14.02 0.36
CA THR A 210 -11.53 -13.18 0.69
C THR A 210 -10.94 -12.60 -0.59
N THR A 211 -10.77 -11.28 -0.66
CA THR A 211 -10.31 -10.60 -1.87
C THR A 211 -8.99 -9.87 -1.62
N ILE A 212 -7.97 -10.14 -2.45
CA ILE A 212 -6.70 -9.43 -2.48
C ILE A 212 -6.62 -8.68 -3.79
N TYR A 213 -6.58 -7.35 -3.71
CA TYR A 213 -6.66 -6.46 -4.85
C TYR A 213 -5.36 -5.64 -4.96
N VAL A 214 -4.77 -5.60 -6.13
CA VAL A 214 -3.58 -4.80 -6.42
C VAL A 214 -3.97 -3.60 -7.27
N THR A 215 -3.51 -2.43 -6.89
CA THR A 215 -3.67 -1.20 -7.67
C THR A 215 -2.51 -0.22 -7.44
N HIS A 216 -2.36 0.73 -8.35
CA HIS A 216 -1.57 1.94 -8.15
C HIS A 216 -2.45 3.18 -7.93
N ASP A 217 -3.77 3.03 -8.04
CA ASP A 217 -4.75 4.10 -7.86
C ASP A 217 -5.17 4.20 -6.38
N GLN A 218 -4.84 5.32 -5.75
CA GLN A 218 -5.15 5.59 -4.35
C GLN A 218 -6.67 5.64 -4.10
N THR A 219 -7.44 6.17 -5.07
CA THR A 219 -8.89 6.27 -4.94
C THR A 219 -9.53 4.88 -4.89
N GLU A 220 -9.01 3.92 -5.67
CA GLU A 220 -9.44 2.53 -5.57
C GLU A 220 -9.16 1.96 -4.18
N ALA A 221 -7.93 2.12 -3.69
CA ALA A 221 -7.53 1.64 -2.37
C ALA A 221 -8.40 2.24 -1.26
N MET A 222 -8.57 3.57 -1.24
CA MET A 222 -9.35 4.28 -0.22
C MET A 222 -10.83 3.95 -0.23
N THR A 223 -11.42 3.62 -1.40
CA THR A 223 -12.87 3.42 -1.53
C THR A 223 -13.31 1.97 -1.45
N MET A 224 -12.43 1.02 -1.68
CA MET A 224 -12.78 -0.40 -1.78
C MET A 224 -12.26 -1.25 -0.62
N ALA A 225 -11.16 -0.84 0.01
CA ALA A 225 -10.48 -1.67 0.99
C ALA A 225 -11.16 -1.66 2.37
N SER A 226 -11.22 -2.81 3.03
CA SER A 226 -11.34 -2.88 4.49
C SER A 226 -10.00 -2.58 5.18
N ARG A 227 -8.89 -3.08 4.61
CA ARG A 227 -7.51 -2.68 4.97
C ARG A 227 -6.67 -2.46 3.72
N ILE A 228 -5.73 -1.51 3.83
CA ILE A 228 -4.75 -1.18 2.81
C ILE A 228 -3.37 -1.63 3.29
N VAL A 229 -2.58 -2.20 2.39
CA VAL A 229 -1.14 -2.44 2.55
C VAL A 229 -0.41 -1.47 1.64
N VAL A 230 0.22 -0.46 2.20
CA VAL A 230 1.04 0.50 1.45
C VAL A 230 2.45 -0.06 1.30
N MET A 231 2.93 -0.16 0.05
CA MET A 231 4.22 -0.77 -0.28
C MET A 231 5.17 0.22 -0.96
N LYS A 232 6.46 0.17 -0.60
CA LYS A 232 7.56 0.93 -1.23
C LYS A 232 8.79 0.05 -1.35
N ARG A 233 9.33 -0.13 -2.57
CA ARG A 233 10.59 -0.87 -2.82
C ARG A 233 10.66 -2.26 -2.17
N GLY A 234 9.58 -3.01 -2.23
CA GLY A 234 9.50 -4.37 -1.68
C GLY A 234 9.14 -4.47 -0.20
N TYR A 235 9.09 -3.36 0.53
CA TYR A 235 8.74 -3.30 1.94
C TYR A 235 7.31 -2.83 2.17
N ILE A 236 6.66 -3.37 3.19
CA ILE A 236 5.43 -2.81 3.76
C ILE A 236 5.80 -1.53 4.50
N GLN A 237 5.11 -0.44 4.18
CA GLN A 237 5.27 0.84 4.87
C GLN A 237 4.24 1.03 5.97
N GLN A 238 3.00 0.62 5.70
CA GLN A 238 1.91 0.66 6.68
C GLN A 238 0.80 -0.30 6.27
N ILE A 239 0.14 -0.89 7.27
CA ILE A 239 -1.10 -1.65 7.12
C ILE A 239 -2.13 -1.01 8.04
N GLY A 240 -3.33 -0.72 7.52
CA GLY A 240 -4.40 -0.11 8.33
C GLY A 240 -5.70 0.05 7.54
N SER A 241 -6.74 0.52 8.22
CA SER A 241 -7.95 0.96 7.52
C SER A 241 -7.65 2.16 6.62
N PRO A 242 -8.48 2.44 5.59
CA PRO A 242 -8.33 3.66 4.79
C PRO A 242 -8.25 4.93 5.64
N ILE A 243 -9.07 5.02 6.68
CA ILE A 243 -9.11 6.18 7.60
C ILE A 243 -7.81 6.31 8.39
N ASP A 244 -7.27 5.19 8.92
CA ASP A 244 -6.02 5.21 9.67
C ASP A 244 -4.83 5.59 8.79
N ILE A 245 -4.74 5.02 7.59
CA ILE A 245 -3.67 5.32 6.61
C ILE A 245 -3.67 6.81 6.23
N TYR A 246 -4.87 7.40 6.09
CA TYR A 246 -5.02 8.81 5.72
C TYR A 246 -4.73 9.76 6.88
N ASN A 247 -5.34 9.50 8.05
CA ASN A 247 -5.24 10.39 9.21
C ASN A 247 -3.97 10.18 10.03
N GLU A 248 -3.41 8.97 10.01
CA GLU A 248 -2.30 8.54 10.87
C GLU A 248 -1.17 7.91 10.02
N PRO A 249 -0.60 8.65 9.04
CA PRO A 249 0.46 8.09 8.20
C PRO A 249 1.69 7.75 9.03
N ALA A 250 2.21 6.54 8.88
CA ALA A 250 3.33 6.04 9.68
C ALA A 250 4.66 6.74 9.34
N ASN A 251 4.81 7.27 8.12
CA ASN A 251 6.02 7.93 7.67
C ASN A 251 5.73 8.94 6.55
N LEU A 252 6.76 9.70 6.17
CA LEU A 252 6.69 10.72 5.10
C LEU A 252 6.22 10.15 3.77
N PHE A 253 6.64 8.92 3.44
CA PHE A 253 6.21 8.30 2.19
C PHE A 253 4.71 8.07 2.17
N VAL A 254 4.13 7.49 3.22
CA VAL A 254 2.67 7.25 3.30
C VAL A 254 1.92 8.58 3.28
N ALA A 255 2.40 9.58 4.03
CA ALA A 255 1.79 10.91 4.10
C ALA A 255 1.70 11.60 2.72
N THR A 256 2.76 11.49 1.91
CA THR A 256 2.83 12.12 0.59
C THR A 256 2.27 11.23 -0.52
N PHE A 257 2.28 9.91 -0.35
CA PHE A 257 1.73 8.98 -1.33
C PHE A 257 0.21 8.89 -1.24
N ILE A 258 -0.39 9.00 -0.06
CA ILE A 258 -1.84 8.89 0.15
C ILE A 258 -2.45 10.27 0.27
N GLY A 259 -3.35 10.59 -0.67
CA GLY A 259 -4.05 11.87 -0.79
C GLY A 259 -3.81 12.53 -2.14
N SER A 260 -4.84 13.20 -2.66
CA SER A 260 -4.76 13.98 -3.89
C SER A 260 -5.54 15.30 -3.69
N PRO A 261 -4.83 16.43 -3.60
CA PRO A 261 -3.38 16.60 -3.59
C PRO A 261 -2.66 15.91 -2.42
N ALA A 262 -1.33 15.75 -2.55
CA ALA A 262 -0.50 15.18 -1.48
C ALA A 262 -0.43 16.11 -0.25
N MET A 263 -0.03 15.56 0.91
CA MET A 263 0.26 16.37 2.09
C MET A 263 1.39 17.36 1.80
N ASN A 264 1.22 18.62 2.18
CA ASN A 264 2.29 19.62 2.16
C ASN A 264 3.32 19.26 3.22
N ILE A 265 4.58 19.15 2.83
CA ILE A 265 5.69 18.85 3.74
C ILE A 265 6.65 20.02 3.77
N MET A 266 6.92 20.55 4.95
CA MET A 266 7.79 21.70 5.20
C MET A 266 8.92 21.29 6.13
N GLU A 267 10.17 21.54 5.76
CA GLU A 267 11.30 21.44 6.69
C GLU A 267 11.25 22.64 7.64
N VAL A 268 11.20 22.36 8.94
CA VAL A 268 11.05 23.37 9.98
C VAL A 268 12.06 23.13 11.12
N VAL A 269 12.33 24.17 11.90
CA VAL A 269 13.12 24.04 13.13
C VAL A 269 12.18 23.95 14.31
N TYR A 270 12.21 22.82 15.01
CA TYR A 270 11.50 22.62 16.26
C TYR A 270 12.36 23.06 17.44
N ASP A 271 11.79 23.81 18.35
CA ASP A 271 12.39 24.16 19.63
C ASP A 271 11.29 24.28 20.71
N LYS A 272 11.32 23.39 21.70
CA LYS A 272 10.45 23.41 22.89
C LYS A 272 8.96 23.66 22.58
N GLY A 273 8.40 22.93 21.64
CA GLY A 273 6.98 23.03 21.29
C GLY A 273 6.63 24.13 20.30
N VAL A 274 7.62 24.80 19.73
CA VAL A 274 7.45 25.79 18.67
C VAL A 274 8.18 25.31 17.43
N VAL A 275 7.49 25.27 16.28
CA VAL A 275 8.12 25.08 14.99
C VAL A 275 8.30 26.42 14.30
N THR A 276 9.47 26.64 13.72
CA THR A 276 9.81 27.86 12.97
C THR A 276 10.03 27.48 11.51
N LEU A 277 9.21 28.05 10.61
CA LEU A 277 9.32 27.86 9.17
C LEU A 277 10.48 28.68 8.59
N SER A 278 10.89 28.37 7.36
CA SER A 278 11.97 29.06 6.65
C SER A 278 11.72 30.56 6.44
N ASN A 279 10.48 31.00 6.33
CA ASN A 279 10.07 32.42 6.25
C ASN A 279 9.98 33.11 7.60
N GLY A 280 10.39 32.44 8.72
CA GLY A 280 10.35 32.97 10.07
C GLY A 280 9.03 32.88 10.81
N VAL A 281 8.00 32.33 10.17
CA VAL A 281 6.69 32.06 10.80
C VAL A 281 6.87 31.04 11.90
N LYS A 282 6.26 31.30 13.06
CA LYS A 282 6.29 30.42 14.24
C LYS A 282 4.91 29.84 14.50
N ILE A 283 4.85 28.52 14.65
CA ILE A 283 3.64 27.77 14.98
C ILE A 283 3.87 27.09 16.33
N LYS A 284 3.02 27.38 17.31
CA LYS A 284 3.04 26.67 18.59
C LYS A 284 2.28 25.37 18.47
N LEU A 285 2.94 24.25 18.75
CA LEU A 285 2.33 22.93 18.75
C LEU A 285 1.54 22.67 20.04
N ALA A 286 0.58 21.76 19.99
CA ALA A 286 -0.14 21.29 21.16
C ALA A 286 0.78 20.50 22.11
N GLU A 287 0.47 20.46 23.41
CA GLU A 287 1.26 19.73 24.40
C GLU A 287 1.43 18.24 24.10
N SER A 288 0.44 17.62 23.45
CA SER A 288 0.53 16.23 23.01
C SER A 288 1.69 15.99 22.03
N PHE A 289 1.94 16.93 21.12
CA PHE A 289 3.08 16.85 20.20
C PHE A 289 4.43 17.00 20.89
N VAL A 290 4.50 17.87 21.89
CA VAL A 290 5.74 18.06 22.69
C VAL A 290 6.08 16.76 23.42
N LYS A 291 5.08 16.17 24.08
CA LYS A 291 5.24 14.89 24.77
C LYS A 291 5.62 13.76 23.80
N GLY A 292 4.91 13.65 22.68
CA GLY A 292 5.20 12.66 21.65
C GLY A 292 6.60 12.81 21.05
N TYR A 293 7.09 14.04 20.87
CA TYR A 293 8.45 14.33 20.42
C TYR A 293 9.50 13.76 21.38
N ASP A 294 9.36 14.06 22.68
CA ASP A 294 10.29 13.57 23.69
C ASP A 294 10.23 12.03 23.81
N GLU A 295 9.05 11.45 23.78
CA GLU A 295 8.86 9.99 23.82
C GLU A 295 9.49 9.30 22.61
N PHE A 296 9.32 9.85 21.41
CA PHE A 296 9.89 9.32 20.17
C PHE A 296 11.41 9.24 20.24
N TYR A 297 12.09 10.35 20.52
CA TYR A 297 13.56 10.38 20.54
C TYR A 297 14.15 9.58 21.71
N ASN A 298 13.51 9.57 22.87
CA ASN A 298 13.93 8.70 23.97
C ASN A 298 13.80 7.22 23.59
N LYS A 299 12.74 6.83 22.90
CA LYS A 299 12.57 5.46 22.40
C LYS A 299 13.65 5.10 21.38
N VAL A 300 13.95 6.00 20.43
CA VAL A 300 15.04 5.81 19.45
C VAL A 300 16.36 5.56 20.16
N ILE A 301 16.71 6.35 21.18
CA ILE A 301 17.94 6.16 21.97
C ILE A 301 17.99 4.77 22.57
N VAL A 302 16.94 4.36 23.27
CA VAL A 302 16.89 3.04 23.96
C VAL A 302 17.00 1.88 22.97
N GLU A 303 16.25 1.93 21.87
CA GLU A 303 16.25 0.87 20.85
C GLU A 303 17.61 0.77 20.14
N ARG A 304 18.24 1.91 19.83
CA ARG A 304 19.54 1.93 19.16
C ARG A 304 20.68 1.52 20.08
N GLU A 305 20.68 1.93 21.34
CA GLU A 305 21.67 1.50 22.31
C GLU A 305 21.59 -0.02 22.58
N ALA A 306 20.37 -0.61 22.62
CA ALA A 306 20.17 -2.05 22.70
C ALA A 306 20.72 -2.76 21.43
N LYS A 307 20.44 -2.21 20.25
CA LYS A 307 20.95 -2.75 18.98
C LYS A 307 22.48 -2.69 18.88
N ILE A 308 23.08 -1.61 19.31
CA ILE A 308 24.55 -1.46 19.35
C ILE A 308 25.15 -2.59 20.18
N LYS A 309 24.63 -2.84 21.37
CA LYS A 309 25.09 -3.90 22.25
C LYS A 309 24.98 -5.29 21.58
N GLU A 310 23.83 -5.61 20.97
CA GLU A 310 23.63 -6.86 20.23
C GLU A 310 24.65 -7.03 19.09
N LEU A 311 24.88 -5.96 18.31
CA LEU A 311 25.83 -6.00 17.20
C LEU A 311 27.27 -6.10 17.67
N GLU A 312 27.65 -5.43 18.76
CA GLU A 312 28.99 -5.54 19.38
C GLU A 312 29.21 -6.99 19.92
N GLU A 313 28.23 -7.63 20.51
CA GLU A 313 28.29 -9.04 20.92
C GLU A 313 28.46 -9.97 19.72
N LYS A 314 27.75 -9.74 18.60
CA LYS A 314 27.92 -10.49 17.34
C LYS A 314 29.32 -10.29 16.74
N LEU A 315 29.79 -9.06 16.68
CA LEU A 315 31.12 -8.72 16.17
C LEU A 315 32.23 -9.41 16.95
N ALA A 316 32.11 -9.50 18.27
CA ALA A 316 33.07 -10.18 19.14
C ALA A 316 33.19 -11.70 18.85
N GLN A 317 32.16 -12.33 18.26
CA GLN A 317 32.15 -13.74 17.89
C GLN A 317 32.79 -13.99 16.52
N VAL A 318 32.99 -12.96 15.68
CA VAL A 318 33.54 -13.07 14.33
C VAL A 318 35.06 -12.81 14.39
N LYS A 319 35.87 -13.87 14.12
CA LYS A 319 37.32 -13.72 14.05
C LYS A 319 37.71 -12.89 12.81
N GLY A 320 38.30 -11.72 13.04
CA GLY A 320 38.80 -10.83 11.97
C GLY A 320 37.91 -9.63 11.66
N GLY A 321 36.84 -9.41 12.40
CA GLY A 321 35.87 -8.32 12.18
C GLY A 321 34.90 -8.60 11.04
N ASP A 322 33.83 -7.81 10.97
CA ASP A 322 32.87 -7.84 9.88
C ASP A 322 32.52 -6.38 9.50
N PRO A 323 32.98 -5.89 8.34
CA PRO A 323 32.77 -4.51 7.92
C PRO A 323 31.28 -4.10 7.84
N ALA A 324 30.38 -5.06 7.57
CA ALA A 324 28.94 -4.79 7.52
C ALA A 324 28.38 -4.55 8.94
N ILE A 325 28.77 -5.38 9.90
CA ILE A 325 28.38 -5.20 11.32
C ILE A 325 28.98 -3.91 11.87
N GLU A 326 30.24 -3.60 11.55
CA GLU A 326 30.89 -2.35 11.97
C GLU A 326 30.17 -1.09 11.42
N ALA A 327 29.75 -1.14 10.14
CA ALA A 327 28.96 -0.07 9.51
C ALA A 327 27.58 0.09 10.19
N ASP A 328 26.91 -1.02 10.51
CA ASP A 328 25.63 -0.99 11.23
C ASP A 328 25.77 -0.40 12.65
N ILE A 329 26.85 -0.73 13.38
CA ILE A 329 27.16 -0.13 14.68
C ILE A 329 27.41 1.38 14.54
N ALA A 330 28.20 1.80 13.56
CA ALA A 330 28.47 3.20 13.33
C ALA A 330 27.20 4.00 13.04
N LYS A 331 26.33 3.47 12.18
CA LYS A 331 25.04 4.06 11.86
C LYS A 331 24.12 4.16 13.09
N ALA A 332 24.06 3.10 13.91
CA ALA A 332 23.24 3.11 15.12
C ALA A 332 23.76 4.14 16.16
N LYS A 333 25.10 4.31 16.29
CA LYS A 333 25.70 5.34 17.13
C LYS A 333 25.36 6.75 16.64
N GLU A 334 25.40 6.98 15.34
CA GLU A 334 25.00 8.27 14.74
C GLU A 334 23.51 8.57 14.97
N ASP A 335 22.62 7.55 14.88
CA ASP A 335 21.20 7.69 15.21
C ASP A 335 20.98 8.12 16.69
N VAL A 336 21.78 7.59 17.62
CA VAL A 336 21.74 7.97 19.05
C VAL A 336 22.18 9.41 19.27
N GLU A 337 23.27 9.82 18.63
CA GLU A 337 23.78 11.20 18.75
C GLU A 337 22.79 12.22 18.20
N ASP A 338 22.17 11.92 17.04
CA ASP A 338 21.14 12.77 16.45
C ASP A 338 19.92 12.88 17.36
N ALA A 339 19.43 11.75 17.91
CA ALA A 339 18.32 11.75 18.85
C ALA A 339 18.61 12.53 20.14
N LYS A 340 19.83 12.43 20.67
CA LYS A 340 20.26 13.23 21.82
C LYS A 340 20.32 14.72 21.49
N ALA A 341 20.81 15.09 20.30
CA ALA A 341 20.84 16.47 19.82
C ALA A 341 19.42 17.03 19.66
N ALA A 342 18.48 16.23 19.16
CA ALA A 342 17.07 16.61 19.03
C ALA A 342 16.43 16.98 20.38
N LEU A 343 16.74 16.23 21.44
CA LEU A 343 16.25 16.52 22.81
C LEU A 343 16.96 17.70 23.48
N ALA A 344 18.19 18.03 23.06
CA ALA A 344 18.99 19.04 23.71
C ALA A 344 18.68 20.49 23.28
N GLY A 345 18.13 20.69 22.07
CA GLY A 345 17.92 22.05 21.54
C GLY A 345 17.20 22.07 20.19
N PRO A 346 17.33 23.18 19.45
CA PRO A 346 16.68 23.33 18.17
C PRO A 346 17.08 22.22 17.19
N HIS A 347 16.09 21.53 16.62
CA HIS A 347 16.28 20.40 15.72
C HIS A 347 15.40 20.53 14.47
N LYS A 348 15.90 20.06 13.31
CA LYS A 348 15.16 20.06 12.05
C LYS A 348 14.25 18.85 11.96
N ILE A 349 12.98 19.10 11.67
CA ILE A 349 11.95 18.09 11.45
C ILE A 349 11.13 18.42 10.21
N ALA A 350 10.35 17.48 9.72
CA ALA A 350 9.34 17.75 8.70
C ALA A 350 7.98 18.01 9.36
N TYR A 351 7.35 19.13 9.00
CA TYR A 351 6.00 19.49 9.38
C TYR A 351 5.08 19.23 8.21
N GLY A 352 4.07 18.39 8.39
CA GLY A 352 3.10 18.00 7.38
C GLY A 352 1.72 18.55 7.66
N ILE A 353 1.05 19.09 6.63
CA ILE A 353 -0.36 19.50 6.71
C ILE A 353 -1.06 19.19 5.40
N ARG A 354 -2.28 18.66 5.48
CA ARG A 354 -3.05 18.33 4.28
C ARG A 354 -3.67 19.57 3.67
N PRO A 355 -3.86 19.61 2.34
CA PRO A 355 -4.46 20.73 1.63
C PRO A 355 -5.84 21.16 2.16
N GLU A 356 -6.66 20.22 2.60
CA GLU A 356 -7.99 20.47 3.17
C GLU A 356 -7.99 20.99 4.62
N ASP A 357 -6.85 20.93 5.31
CA ASP A 357 -6.65 21.46 6.65
C ASP A 357 -6.05 22.89 6.64
N ILE A 358 -5.92 23.47 5.44
CA ILE A 358 -5.53 24.86 5.20
C ILE A 358 -6.77 25.62 4.77
N HIS A 359 -7.10 26.69 5.48
CA HIS A 359 -8.34 27.44 5.30
C HIS A 359 -8.09 28.92 5.04
N ASP A 360 -9.02 29.58 4.37
CA ASP A 360 -9.09 31.05 4.36
C ASP A 360 -9.30 31.56 5.80
N ALA A 361 -8.55 32.59 6.19
CA ALA A 361 -8.61 33.16 7.52
C ALA A 361 -9.99 33.72 7.90
N GLU A 362 -10.81 34.12 6.91
CA GLU A 362 -12.19 34.56 7.16
C GLU A 362 -13.05 33.44 7.77
N HIS A 363 -12.69 32.18 7.55
CA HIS A 363 -13.36 30.99 8.03
C HIS A 363 -12.63 30.31 9.20
N ALA A 364 -11.60 30.98 9.78
CA ALA A 364 -10.84 30.46 10.90
C ALA A 364 -11.68 30.37 12.17
N GLY A 365 -11.52 29.26 12.91
CA GLY A 365 -12.16 29.02 14.20
C GLY A 365 -11.13 28.69 15.29
N PRO A 366 -11.60 28.34 16.49
CA PRO A 366 -10.72 27.87 17.55
C PRO A 366 -9.88 26.65 17.07
N GLY A 367 -8.58 26.63 17.37
CA GLY A 367 -7.67 25.56 16.98
C GLY A 367 -6.95 25.79 15.66
N HIS A 368 -7.12 26.95 15.04
CA HIS A 368 -6.32 27.37 13.88
C HIS A 368 -5.08 28.16 14.30
N SER A 369 -4.12 28.21 13.39
CA SER A 369 -2.95 29.07 13.54
C SER A 369 -3.30 30.54 13.37
N GLU A 370 -2.38 31.44 13.70
CA GLU A 370 -2.42 32.83 13.25
C GLU A 370 -2.49 32.87 11.70
N PRO A 371 -3.15 33.89 11.11
CA PRO A 371 -3.20 34.05 9.67
C PRO A 371 -1.84 34.33 9.03
N TYR A 372 -1.60 33.72 7.86
CA TYR A 372 -0.41 33.93 7.06
C TYR A 372 -0.77 34.52 5.70
N SER A 373 -0.10 35.57 5.31
CA SER A 373 -0.24 36.16 3.98
C SER A 373 0.44 35.32 2.93
N ILE A 374 -0.28 34.95 1.90
CA ILE A 374 0.25 34.26 0.71
C ILE A 374 -0.12 35.03 -0.56
N LYS A 375 0.65 34.83 -1.62
CA LYS A 375 0.29 35.29 -2.95
C LYS A 375 -0.06 34.08 -3.83
N VAL A 376 -1.24 34.11 -4.45
CA VAL A 376 -1.71 33.05 -5.33
C VAL A 376 -0.82 32.94 -6.55
N ALA A 377 -0.11 31.83 -6.70
CA ALA A 377 0.71 31.52 -7.88
C ALA A 377 -0.11 30.84 -8.97
N VAL A 378 -0.98 29.89 -8.60
CA VAL A 378 -1.93 29.19 -9.48
C VAL A 378 -3.25 29.00 -8.73
N ALA A 379 -4.38 29.15 -9.42
CA ALA A 379 -5.71 28.85 -8.91
C ALA A 379 -6.41 27.88 -9.85
N GLU A 380 -6.53 26.61 -9.44
CA GLU A 380 -7.20 25.57 -10.22
C GLU A 380 -8.64 25.38 -9.74
N LEU A 381 -9.62 25.79 -10.55
CA LEU A 381 -11.04 25.61 -10.23
C LEU A 381 -11.51 24.20 -10.55
N LEU A 382 -11.91 23.44 -9.53
CA LEU A 382 -12.43 22.08 -9.64
C LEU A 382 -13.95 22.00 -9.37
N GLY A 383 -14.67 22.98 -9.88
CA GLY A 383 -16.13 23.07 -9.80
C GLY A 383 -16.63 23.70 -8.52
N HIS A 384 -16.50 23.06 -7.37
CA HIS A 384 -16.98 23.57 -6.08
C HIS A 384 -15.86 24.06 -5.14
N GLU A 385 -14.61 23.91 -5.55
CA GLU A 385 -13.42 24.27 -4.76
C GLU A 385 -12.27 24.69 -5.68
N TYR A 386 -11.32 25.42 -5.10
CA TYR A 386 -10.04 25.75 -5.71
C TYR A 386 -8.91 24.92 -5.08
N TYR A 387 -7.94 24.50 -5.91
CA TYR A 387 -6.60 24.20 -5.45
C TYR A 387 -5.76 25.44 -5.66
N ILE A 388 -5.35 26.05 -4.55
CA ILE A 388 -4.53 27.28 -4.55
C ILE A 388 -3.10 26.89 -4.32
N HIS A 389 -2.25 27.18 -5.31
CA HIS A 389 -0.81 27.01 -5.21
C HIS A 389 -0.16 28.33 -4.83
N SER A 390 0.74 28.29 -3.86
CA SER A 390 1.49 29.46 -3.40
C SER A 390 2.88 29.07 -2.96
N ASP A 391 3.86 29.95 -3.13
CA ASP A 391 5.14 29.83 -2.47
C ASP A 391 4.96 30.18 -0.97
N PHE A 392 5.22 29.22 -0.11
CA PHE A 392 5.22 29.42 1.33
C PHE A 392 6.56 29.02 1.93
N GLY A 393 7.46 29.99 2.01
CA GLY A 393 8.79 29.78 2.52
C GLY A 393 9.68 28.91 1.64
N GLY A 394 9.58 29.03 0.31
CA GLY A 394 10.36 28.28 -0.68
C GLY A 394 9.79 26.89 -1.01
N ILE A 395 8.55 26.62 -0.59
CA ILE A 395 7.85 25.37 -0.85
C ILE A 395 6.57 25.68 -1.64
N ASP A 396 6.29 24.92 -2.70
CA ASP A 396 5.00 24.97 -3.37
C ASP A 396 3.94 24.34 -2.47
N MET A 397 3.19 25.19 -1.78
CA MET A 397 2.09 24.79 -0.88
C MET A 397 0.78 24.77 -1.63
N VAL A 398 0.02 23.71 -1.48
CA VAL A 398 -1.33 23.57 -2.04
C VAL A 398 -2.36 23.69 -0.92
N ALA A 399 -3.31 24.61 -1.06
CA ALA A 399 -4.47 24.73 -0.18
C ALA A 399 -5.76 24.39 -0.95
N LYS A 400 -6.71 23.76 -0.27
CA LYS A 400 -8.00 23.36 -0.81
C LYS A 400 -9.07 24.30 -0.26
N ILE A 401 -9.47 25.29 -1.06
CA ILE A 401 -10.34 26.39 -0.64
C ILE A 401 -11.73 26.23 -1.29
N PRO A 402 -12.83 26.22 -0.54
CA PRO A 402 -14.18 26.21 -1.13
C PRO A 402 -14.42 27.42 -2.03
N LEU A 403 -15.18 27.21 -3.11
CA LEU A 403 -15.58 28.30 -4.03
C LEU A 403 -16.61 29.20 -3.33
N THR A 404 -16.16 30.27 -2.70
CA THR A 404 -16.99 31.32 -2.12
C THR A 404 -17.00 32.57 -3.01
N HIS A 405 -15.89 32.87 -3.66
CA HIS A 405 -15.69 33.95 -4.62
C HIS A 405 -14.65 33.56 -5.66
N GLU A 406 -14.51 34.37 -6.71
CA GLU A 406 -13.49 34.14 -7.74
C GLU A 406 -12.10 34.49 -7.19
N ILE A 407 -11.16 33.54 -7.28
CA ILE A 407 -9.76 33.71 -6.89
C ILE A 407 -8.89 33.72 -8.15
N LYS A 408 -7.99 34.72 -8.26
CA LYS A 408 -7.12 34.93 -9.43
C LYS A 408 -5.65 34.81 -9.09
N ILE A 409 -4.86 34.50 -10.08
CA ILE A 409 -3.40 34.54 -9.97
C ILE A 409 -2.95 35.96 -9.61
N GLY A 410 -2.13 36.04 -8.57
CA GLY A 410 -1.61 37.30 -8.05
C GLY A 410 -2.40 37.88 -6.88
N ASP A 411 -3.57 37.35 -6.57
CA ASP A 411 -4.35 37.77 -5.39
C ASP A 411 -3.56 37.50 -4.10
N GLU A 412 -3.73 38.36 -3.13
CA GLU A 412 -3.20 38.16 -1.76
C GLU A 412 -4.31 37.56 -0.90
N MET A 413 -3.98 36.47 -0.23
CA MET A 413 -4.90 35.75 0.68
C MET A 413 -4.28 35.59 2.06
N GLN A 414 -5.15 35.50 3.06
CA GLN A 414 -4.75 35.13 4.43
C GLN A 414 -5.18 33.70 4.69
N LEU A 415 -4.23 32.79 4.90
CA LEU A 415 -4.50 31.38 5.18
C LEU A 415 -4.18 31.03 6.63
N THR A 416 -4.88 30.05 7.17
CA THR A 416 -4.66 29.46 8.50
C THR A 416 -4.56 27.95 8.43
N PHE A 417 -3.87 27.33 9.36
CA PHE A 417 -3.70 25.89 9.48
C PHE A 417 -4.50 25.34 10.65
N THR A 418 -5.20 24.21 10.45
CA THR A 418 -5.82 23.47 11.55
C THR A 418 -4.73 22.76 12.37
N LEU A 419 -4.35 23.33 13.54
CA LEU A 419 -3.20 22.87 14.32
C LEU A 419 -3.28 21.41 14.77
N GLY A 420 -4.50 20.93 15.11
CA GLY A 420 -4.71 19.54 15.54
C GLY A 420 -4.66 18.51 14.41
N LYS A 421 -4.50 18.93 13.15
CA LYS A 421 -4.38 18.08 11.96
C LYS A 421 -2.98 18.04 11.36
N ALA A 422 -2.05 18.77 11.95
CA ALA A 422 -0.66 18.74 11.55
C ALA A 422 -0.01 17.41 11.94
N HIS A 423 1.02 17.03 11.19
CA HIS A 423 1.86 15.88 11.46
C HIS A 423 3.32 16.32 11.55
N ILE A 424 4.09 15.65 12.38
CA ILE A 424 5.53 15.88 12.45
C ILE A 424 6.28 14.57 12.20
N PHE A 425 7.36 14.68 11.40
CA PHE A 425 8.16 13.53 11.02
C PHE A 425 9.63 13.81 11.28
N ASP A 426 10.34 12.78 11.67
CA ASP A 426 11.79 12.81 11.74
C ASP A 426 12.40 12.79 10.34
N LEU A 427 13.29 13.73 10.02
CA LEU A 427 13.89 13.83 8.67
C LEU A 427 14.85 12.68 8.35
N ARG A 428 15.42 12.03 9.36
CA ARG A 428 16.41 10.98 9.16
C ARG A 428 15.77 9.61 8.93
N SER A 429 14.83 9.23 9.78
CA SER A 429 14.12 7.94 9.65
C SER A 429 12.89 8.02 8.76
N GLU A 430 12.45 9.21 8.38
CA GLU A 430 11.17 9.51 7.73
C GLU A 430 9.93 9.11 8.56
N ASN A 431 10.10 8.59 9.77
CA ASN A 431 8.99 8.13 10.61
C ASN A 431 8.23 9.30 11.23
N ARG A 432 6.92 9.08 11.43
CA ARG A 432 6.10 10.03 12.17
C ARG A 432 6.52 10.08 13.64
N ILE A 433 6.67 11.29 14.17
CA ILE A 433 7.04 11.51 15.56
C ILE A 433 5.82 11.36 16.48
N HIS A 434 4.65 11.70 16.04
CA HIS A 434 3.35 11.36 16.67
C HIS A 434 2.19 12.01 15.92
#